data_2a1ab717a85b14b19cf674eaac1b809f
#
_entry.id   2a1ab717a85b14b19cf674eaac1b809f
#
_cell.length_a   1.000
_cell.length_b   1.000
_cell.length_c   1.000
_cell.angle_alpha   90.00
_cell.angle_beta   90.00
_cell.angle_gamma   90.00
#
_symmetry.space_group_name_H-M   'P 1'
#
loop_
_entity.id
_entity.type
_entity.pdbx_description
1 polymer ?
#
loop_
_entity_poly.entity_id
_entity_poly.type
_entity_poly.pdbx_seq_one_letter_code
_entity_poly.pdbx_strand_id
1 'polypeptide(L)'
;CLMVLTLVIMITGMTPIYITAITGAAISAIVAGFPLAGSAPMTIAKMINSGLNPVIADMTGILLFIGIMQATGFLDVIVRDIVLWGNKLGGGPGVCTAGGIAAGVIGALTGFTQPVITAVITGPAAVKLGVDPNKVAGIQAHAGHIGNLAGFTHPTQVAILATAGIGYGLFNVLG
;
A
#
# COMPACT_ATOMS: atom_id res chain seq x y z
N CYS A 1 27.53 -3.22 1.34
CA CYS A 1 27.33 -4.69 1.35
C CYS A 1 26.19 -5.16 2.25
N LEU A 2 26.10 -4.69 3.52
CA LEU A 2 25.05 -5.13 4.46
C LEU A 2 23.63 -4.80 3.99
N MET A 3 23.39 -3.59 3.47
CA MET A 3 22.08 -3.22 2.92
C MET A 3 21.65 -4.09 1.73
N VAL A 4 22.60 -4.45 0.87
CA VAL A 4 22.34 -5.36 -0.26
C VAL A 4 21.96 -6.75 0.27
N LEU A 5 22.70 -7.25 1.27
CA LEU A 5 22.37 -8.54 1.92
C LEU A 5 20.97 -8.51 2.55
N THR A 6 20.63 -7.43 3.23
CA THR A 6 19.28 -7.24 3.80
C THR A 6 18.20 -7.30 2.71
N LEU A 7 18.41 -6.62 1.58
CA LEU A 7 17.48 -6.66 0.44
C LEU A 7 17.37 -8.08 -0.14
N VAL A 8 18.48 -8.80 -0.27
CA VAL A 8 18.45 -10.19 -0.77
C VAL A 8 17.65 -11.08 0.18
N ILE A 9 17.85 -10.99 1.49
CA ILE A 9 17.09 -11.75 2.48
C ILE A 9 15.60 -11.38 2.42
N MET A 10 15.26 -10.10 2.23
CA MET A 10 13.86 -9.67 2.05
C MET A 10 13.22 -10.28 0.80
N ILE A 11 13.95 -10.32 -0.32
CA ILE A 11 13.45 -10.86 -1.60
C ILE A 11 13.29 -12.38 -1.53
N THR A 12 14.16 -13.10 -0.82
CA THR A 12 14.08 -14.55 -0.67
C THR A 12 12.91 -15.01 0.22
N GLY A 13 12.31 -14.11 0.98
CA GLY A 13 11.18 -14.44 1.86
C GLY A 13 11.53 -15.37 3.03
N MET A 14 12.83 -15.57 3.32
CA MET A 14 13.30 -16.44 4.43
C MET A 14 12.86 -15.95 5.80
N THR A 15 12.61 -14.66 5.93
CA THR A 15 12.13 -14.02 7.15
C THR A 15 11.05 -12.99 6.83
N PRO A 16 10.13 -12.69 7.76
CA PRO A 16 9.14 -11.64 7.56
C PRO A 16 9.79 -10.31 7.22
N ILE A 17 9.28 -9.64 6.18
CA ILE A 17 9.87 -8.43 5.60
C ILE A 17 10.11 -7.35 6.66
N TYR A 18 9.16 -7.13 7.57
CA TYR A 18 9.27 -6.11 8.61
C TYR A 18 10.39 -6.41 9.63
N ILE A 19 10.60 -7.68 9.98
CA ILE A 19 11.71 -8.09 10.88
C ILE A 19 13.04 -7.84 10.19
N THR A 20 13.17 -8.29 8.94
CA THR A 20 14.40 -8.12 8.16
C THR A 20 14.72 -6.64 7.92
N ALA A 21 13.72 -5.83 7.62
CA ALA A 21 13.90 -4.39 7.41
C ALA A 21 14.40 -3.69 8.69
N ILE A 22 13.77 -3.94 9.83
CA ILE A 22 14.13 -3.30 11.11
C ILE A 22 15.52 -3.76 11.56
N THR A 23 15.77 -5.07 11.59
CA THR A 23 17.06 -5.62 12.04
C THR A 23 18.19 -5.27 11.10
N GLY A 24 17.96 -5.35 9.79
CA GLY A 24 18.95 -4.99 8.78
C GLY A 24 19.31 -3.50 8.80
N ALA A 25 18.33 -2.62 8.98
CA ALA A 25 18.59 -1.19 9.15
C ALA A 25 19.37 -0.90 10.44
N ALA A 26 18.97 -1.51 11.57
CA ALA A 26 19.67 -1.32 12.85
C ALA A 26 21.11 -1.81 12.80
N ILE A 27 21.35 -3.03 12.29
CA ILE A 27 22.70 -3.59 12.13
C ILE A 27 23.53 -2.72 11.18
N SER A 28 22.95 -2.28 10.06
CA SER A 28 23.67 -1.42 9.09
C SER A 28 24.07 -0.08 9.72
N ALA A 29 23.22 0.51 10.54
CA ALA A 29 23.51 1.76 11.23
C ALA A 29 24.62 1.59 12.30
N ILE A 30 24.60 0.49 13.07
CA ILE A 30 25.63 0.17 14.06
C ILE A 30 26.99 -0.05 13.37
N VAL A 31 27.00 -0.84 12.31
CA VAL A 31 28.24 -1.13 11.56
C VAL A 31 28.79 0.13 10.86
N ALA A 32 27.90 1.06 10.47
CA ALA A 32 28.30 2.36 9.93
C ALA A 32 28.86 3.31 11.01
N GLY A 33 28.87 2.90 12.28
CA GLY A 33 29.44 3.67 13.38
C GLY A 33 28.52 4.74 13.97
N PHE A 34 27.21 4.68 13.69
CA PHE A 34 26.28 5.61 14.33
C PHE A 34 26.08 5.25 15.79
N PRO A 35 26.22 6.22 16.72
CA PRO A 35 25.97 5.97 18.14
C PRO A 35 24.48 5.67 18.37
N LEU A 36 24.21 4.76 19.31
CA LEU A 36 22.85 4.37 19.68
C LEU A 36 22.01 5.56 20.18
N ALA A 37 22.62 6.36 21.07
CA ALA A 37 22.00 7.54 21.67
C ALA A 37 23.09 8.55 22.06
N GLY A 38 22.69 9.75 22.44
CA GLY A 38 23.61 10.78 22.95
C GLY A 38 23.46 12.14 22.27
N SER A 39 24.44 13.01 22.49
CA SER A 39 24.44 14.40 21.99
C SER A 39 24.89 14.54 20.53
N ALA A 40 25.37 13.48 19.88
CA ALA A 40 25.77 13.51 18.48
C ALA A 40 24.65 14.04 17.58
N PRO A 41 24.96 14.77 16.50
CA PRO A 41 23.97 15.33 15.59
C PRO A 41 23.07 14.25 14.97
N MET A 42 23.60 13.06 14.71
CA MET A 42 22.88 11.92 14.18
C MET A 42 23.12 10.69 15.08
N THR A 43 22.04 10.17 15.67
CA THR A 43 22.06 8.93 16.46
C THR A 43 20.96 8.01 15.98
N ILE A 44 21.06 6.71 16.24
CA ILE A 44 20.05 5.73 15.87
C ILE A 44 18.70 6.09 16.52
N ALA A 45 18.71 6.51 17.79
CA ALA A 45 17.52 6.98 18.49
C ALA A 45 16.87 8.20 17.81
N LYS A 46 17.66 9.17 17.34
CA LYS A 46 17.14 10.33 16.61
C LYS A 46 16.60 9.96 15.23
N MET A 47 17.25 9.04 14.53
CA MET A 47 16.76 8.52 13.23
C MET A 47 15.41 7.82 13.41
N ILE A 48 15.28 6.96 14.41
CA ILE A 48 14.02 6.28 14.73
C ILE A 48 12.94 7.31 15.08
N ASN A 49 13.23 8.26 15.98
CA ASN A 49 12.27 9.29 16.36
C ASN A 49 11.83 10.18 15.19
N SER A 50 12.77 10.58 14.32
CA SER A 50 12.43 11.40 13.17
C SER A 50 11.61 10.63 12.11
N GLY A 51 11.84 9.32 11.98
CA GLY A 51 11.06 8.47 11.09
C GLY A 51 9.68 8.08 11.64
N LEU A 52 9.57 7.98 12.96
CA LEU A 52 8.32 7.53 13.61
C LEU A 52 7.33 8.68 13.87
N ASN A 53 7.81 9.86 14.23
CA ASN A 53 6.97 10.90 14.81
C ASN A 53 5.87 11.48 13.89
N PRO A 54 6.11 11.91 12.66
CA PRO A 54 5.04 12.37 11.79
C PRO A 54 4.26 11.21 11.14
N VAL A 55 4.96 10.15 10.74
CA VAL A 55 4.39 9.05 9.94
C VAL A 55 3.47 8.16 10.79
N ILE A 56 3.81 7.88 12.06
CA ILE A 56 2.97 7.02 12.91
C ILE A 56 1.63 7.68 13.24
N ALA A 57 1.60 8.97 13.56
CA ALA A 57 0.36 9.65 13.89
C ALA A 57 -0.60 9.63 12.69
N ASP A 58 -0.12 10.00 11.51
CA ASP A 58 -0.91 10.03 10.29
C ASP A 58 -1.33 8.61 9.84
N MET A 59 -0.40 7.65 9.91
CA MET A 59 -0.69 6.25 9.59
C MET A 59 -1.71 5.64 10.55
N THR A 60 -1.66 5.96 11.83
CA THR A 60 -2.62 5.45 12.81
C THR A 60 -4.03 5.92 12.49
N GLY A 61 -4.20 7.20 12.14
CA GLY A 61 -5.49 7.75 11.74
C GLY A 61 -6.05 7.07 10.48
N ILE A 62 -5.19 6.91 9.46
CA ILE A 62 -5.56 6.26 8.21
C ILE A 62 -5.91 4.78 8.43
N LEU A 63 -5.11 4.04 9.18
CA LEU A 63 -5.36 2.62 9.46
C LEU A 63 -6.63 2.42 10.29
N LEU A 64 -6.92 3.33 11.23
CA LEU A 64 -8.17 3.31 11.98
C LEU A 64 -9.37 3.52 11.05
N PHE A 65 -9.30 4.51 10.16
CA PHE A 65 -10.35 4.75 9.15
C PHE A 65 -10.58 3.54 8.25
N ILE A 66 -9.50 2.95 7.71
CA ILE A 66 -9.57 1.74 6.89
C ILE A 66 -10.17 0.58 7.69
N GLY A 67 -9.74 0.38 8.93
CA GLY A 67 -10.26 -0.65 9.82
C GLY A 67 -11.76 -0.50 10.06
N ILE A 68 -12.24 0.71 10.25
CA ILE A 68 -13.69 1.00 10.38
C ILE A 68 -14.42 0.66 9.07
N MET A 69 -13.89 1.08 7.93
CA MET A 69 -14.49 0.79 6.62
C MET A 69 -14.57 -0.72 6.35
N GLN A 70 -13.56 -1.47 6.74
CA GLN A 70 -13.55 -2.94 6.64
C GLN A 70 -14.53 -3.57 7.62
N ALA A 71 -14.48 -3.17 8.88
CA ALA A 71 -15.33 -3.74 9.94
C ALA A 71 -16.82 -3.46 9.72
N THR A 72 -17.17 -2.34 9.07
CA THR A 72 -18.55 -2.00 8.72
C THR A 72 -19.03 -2.67 7.43
N GLY A 73 -18.17 -3.38 6.70
CA GLY A 73 -18.50 -3.98 5.41
C GLY A 73 -18.71 -2.96 4.28
N PHE A 74 -18.38 -1.69 4.49
CA PHE A 74 -18.58 -0.64 3.49
C PHE A 74 -17.79 -0.89 2.21
N LEU A 75 -16.55 -1.40 2.33
CA LEU A 75 -15.73 -1.77 1.18
C LEU A 75 -16.34 -2.91 0.38
N ASP A 76 -16.94 -3.90 1.05
CA ASP A 76 -17.59 -5.04 0.39
C ASP A 76 -18.82 -4.61 -0.41
N VAL A 77 -19.58 -3.62 0.09
CA VAL A 77 -20.72 -3.06 -0.63
C VAL A 77 -20.26 -2.36 -1.92
N ILE A 78 -19.21 -1.53 -1.83
CA ILE A 78 -18.65 -0.85 -3.02
C ILE A 78 -18.20 -1.88 -4.06
N VAL A 79 -17.43 -2.89 -3.65
CA VAL A 79 -16.95 -3.95 -4.56
C VAL A 79 -18.09 -4.69 -5.20
N ARG A 80 -19.08 -5.09 -4.40
CA ARG A 80 -20.27 -5.79 -4.91
C ARG A 80 -21.01 -4.98 -5.95
N ASP A 81 -21.26 -3.72 -5.69
CA ASP A 81 -22.03 -2.86 -6.59
C ASP A 81 -21.27 -2.61 -7.91
N ILE A 82 -19.94 -2.44 -7.84
CA ILE A 82 -19.08 -2.33 -9.04
C ILE A 82 -19.09 -3.62 -9.84
N VAL A 83 -19.02 -4.80 -9.19
CA VAL A 83 -19.07 -6.10 -9.88
C VAL A 83 -20.42 -6.33 -10.54
N LEU A 84 -21.52 -5.99 -9.86
CA LEU A 84 -22.87 -6.09 -10.42
C LEU A 84 -23.02 -5.20 -11.66
N TRP A 85 -22.47 -3.99 -11.61
CA TRP A 85 -22.44 -3.09 -12.76
C TRP A 85 -21.57 -3.64 -13.91
N GLY A 86 -20.38 -4.16 -13.60
CA GLY A 86 -19.47 -4.77 -14.58
C GLY A 86 -20.06 -5.98 -15.28
N ASN A 87 -20.85 -6.79 -14.59
CA ASN A 87 -21.50 -7.96 -15.19
C ASN A 87 -22.53 -7.55 -16.28
N LYS A 88 -23.14 -6.36 -16.15
CA LYS A 88 -24.03 -5.81 -17.18
C LYS A 88 -23.29 -5.29 -18.42
N LEU A 89 -21.97 -5.03 -18.30
CA LEU A 89 -21.16 -4.41 -19.36
C LEU A 89 -20.52 -5.42 -20.34
N GLY A 90 -20.69 -6.72 -20.17
CA GLY A 90 -20.19 -7.69 -21.15
C GLY A 90 -19.48 -8.93 -20.59
N GLY A 91 -20.03 -9.54 -19.56
CA GLY A 91 -19.53 -10.84 -19.07
C GLY A 91 -18.13 -10.77 -18.46
N GLY A 92 -17.26 -11.70 -18.84
CA GLY A 92 -15.90 -11.84 -18.28
C GLY A 92 -15.03 -10.58 -18.37
N PRO A 93 -14.86 -9.97 -19.54
CA PRO A 93 -14.14 -8.70 -19.68
C PRO A 93 -14.75 -7.56 -18.86
N GLY A 94 -16.08 -7.46 -18.80
CA GLY A 94 -16.79 -6.47 -17.99
C GLY A 94 -16.51 -6.64 -16.51
N VAL A 95 -16.56 -7.86 -15.99
CA VAL A 95 -16.23 -8.17 -14.59
C VAL A 95 -14.75 -7.90 -14.29
N CYS A 96 -13.85 -8.21 -15.23
CA CYS A 96 -12.43 -7.93 -15.08
C CYS A 96 -12.15 -6.42 -14.98
N THR A 97 -12.77 -5.63 -15.88
CA THR A 97 -12.64 -4.16 -15.87
C THR A 97 -13.25 -3.55 -14.62
N ALA A 98 -14.45 -4.00 -14.22
CA ALA A 98 -15.07 -3.55 -12.99
C ALA A 98 -14.24 -3.90 -11.76
N GLY A 99 -13.61 -5.07 -11.74
CA GLY A 99 -12.67 -5.47 -10.69
C GLY A 99 -11.44 -4.56 -10.64
N GLY A 100 -10.92 -4.15 -11.81
CA GLY A 100 -9.85 -3.16 -11.90
C GLY A 100 -10.27 -1.79 -11.35
N ILE A 101 -11.46 -1.31 -11.74
CA ILE A 101 -12.01 -0.05 -11.20
C ILE A 101 -12.17 -0.15 -9.68
N ALA A 102 -12.72 -1.26 -9.18
CA ALA A 102 -12.86 -1.49 -7.74
C ALA A 102 -11.50 -1.45 -7.03
N ALA A 103 -10.50 -2.14 -7.58
CA ALA A 103 -9.14 -2.13 -7.04
C ALA A 103 -8.55 -0.71 -7.00
N GLY A 104 -8.76 0.07 -8.07
CA GLY A 104 -8.33 1.47 -8.15
C GLY A 104 -9.01 2.37 -7.13
N VAL A 105 -10.35 2.28 -7.02
CA VAL A 105 -11.13 3.06 -6.05
C VAL A 105 -10.73 2.71 -4.61
N ILE A 106 -10.61 1.42 -4.30
CA ILE A 106 -10.18 1.01 -2.96
C ILE A 106 -8.75 1.46 -2.68
N GLY A 107 -7.85 1.33 -3.65
CA GLY A 107 -6.49 1.84 -3.55
C GLY A 107 -6.46 3.34 -3.25
N ALA A 108 -7.26 4.13 -3.95
CA ALA A 108 -7.38 5.57 -3.73
C ALA A 108 -7.95 5.95 -2.36
N LEU A 109 -8.96 5.20 -1.89
CA LEU A 109 -9.59 5.45 -0.59
C LEU A 109 -8.75 4.99 0.60
N THR A 110 -8.00 3.90 0.44
CA THR A 110 -7.25 3.28 1.54
C THR A 110 -5.78 3.63 1.55
N GLY A 111 -5.25 4.16 0.45
CA GLY A 111 -3.82 4.39 0.28
C GLY A 111 -2.98 3.10 0.26
N PHE A 112 -3.62 1.94 0.16
CA PHE A 112 -2.98 0.63 0.08
C PHE A 112 -3.59 -0.21 -1.03
N THR A 113 -2.76 -1.00 -1.71
CA THR A 113 -3.27 -2.06 -2.58
C THR A 113 -3.95 -3.13 -1.73
N GLN A 114 -5.19 -3.45 -2.07
CA GLN A 114 -5.98 -4.49 -1.38
C GLN A 114 -6.16 -5.71 -2.31
N PRO A 115 -5.09 -6.46 -2.63
CA PRO A 115 -5.18 -7.57 -3.59
C PRO A 115 -6.13 -8.67 -3.10
N VAL A 116 -6.33 -8.79 -1.79
CA VAL A 116 -7.20 -9.82 -1.22
C VAL A 116 -8.65 -9.65 -1.68
N ILE A 117 -9.18 -8.42 -1.68
CA ILE A 117 -10.57 -8.18 -2.10
C ILE A 117 -10.74 -8.48 -3.59
N THR A 118 -9.85 -7.97 -4.42
CA THR A 118 -9.91 -8.17 -5.87
C THR A 118 -9.58 -9.61 -6.26
N ALA A 119 -8.57 -10.24 -5.66
CA ALA A 119 -8.18 -11.61 -5.95
C ALA A 119 -9.21 -12.64 -5.48
N VAL A 120 -9.91 -12.40 -4.38
CA VAL A 120 -10.88 -13.36 -3.82
C VAL A 120 -12.26 -13.23 -4.47
N ILE A 121 -12.67 -12.03 -4.82
CA ILE A 121 -14.04 -11.77 -5.32
C ILE A 121 -14.06 -11.67 -6.83
N THR A 122 -13.38 -10.69 -7.41
CA THR A 122 -13.49 -10.37 -8.84
C THR A 122 -12.61 -11.22 -9.73
N GLY A 123 -11.45 -11.62 -9.25
CA GLY A 123 -10.52 -12.48 -10.00
C GLY A 123 -11.13 -13.82 -10.37
N PRO A 124 -11.56 -14.65 -9.40
CA PRO A 124 -12.20 -15.93 -9.68
C PRO A 124 -13.46 -15.81 -10.55
N ALA A 125 -14.25 -14.74 -10.36
CA ALA A 125 -15.44 -14.51 -11.16
C ALA A 125 -15.10 -14.25 -12.63
N ALA A 126 -14.11 -13.41 -12.92
CA ALA A 126 -13.67 -13.12 -14.28
C ALA A 126 -13.06 -14.36 -14.94
N VAL A 127 -12.27 -15.15 -14.22
CA VAL A 127 -11.68 -16.41 -14.74
C VAL A 127 -12.76 -17.43 -15.07
N LYS A 128 -13.78 -17.59 -14.22
CA LYS A 128 -14.92 -18.47 -14.49
C LYS A 128 -15.70 -18.05 -15.75
N LEU A 129 -15.68 -16.79 -16.09
CA LEU A 129 -16.28 -16.23 -17.31
C LEU A 129 -15.32 -16.24 -18.51
N GLY A 130 -14.21 -16.95 -18.43
CA GLY A 130 -13.31 -17.21 -19.55
C GLY A 130 -12.19 -16.20 -19.76
N VAL A 131 -11.95 -15.27 -18.80
CA VAL A 131 -10.81 -14.35 -18.89
C VAL A 131 -9.54 -15.06 -18.40
N ASP A 132 -8.44 -14.88 -19.13
CA ASP A 132 -7.14 -15.44 -18.76
C ASP A 132 -6.70 -14.96 -17.36
N PRO A 133 -6.30 -15.88 -16.45
CA PRO A 133 -5.93 -15.55 -15.09
C PRO A 133 -4.80 -14.52 -14.99
N ASN A 134 -3.80 -14.58 -15.87
CA ASN A 134 -2.68 -13.64 -15.86
C ASN A 134 -3.12 -12.23 -16.25
N LYS A 135 -4.05 -12.12 -17.22
CA LYS A 135 -4.64 -10.84 -17.60
C LYS A 135 -5.45 -10.24 -16.46
N VAL A 136 -6.26 -11.06 -15.79
CA VAL A 136 -7.04 -10.62 -14.61
C VAL A 136 -6.11 -10.11 -13.52
N ALA A 137 -5.10 -10.89 -13.17
CA ALA A 137 -4.13 -10.52 -12.13
C ALA A 137 -3.37 -9.24 -12.51
N GLY A 138 -2.91 -9.13 -13.75
CA GLY A 138 -2.20 -7.94 -14.24
C GLY A 138 -3.06 -6.67 -14.19
N ILE A 139 -4.29 -6.73 -14.70
CA ILE A 139 -5.21 -5.58 -14.70
C ILE A 139 -5.53 -5.13 -13.28
N GLN A 140 -5.85 -6.05 -12.40
CA GLN A 140 -6.23 -5.72 -11.02
C GLN A 140 -5.04 -5.20 -10.19
N ALA A 141 -3.86 -5.79 -10.37
CA ALA A 141 -2.64 -5.31 -9.72
C ALA A 141 -2.28 -3.89 -10.17
N HIS A 142 -2.29 -3.63 -11.48
CA HIS A 142 -2.00 -2.30 -12.01
C HIS A 142 -3.02 -1.25 -11.56
N ALA A 143 -4.30 -1.56 -11.68
CA ALA A 143 -5.36 -0.65 -11.28
C ALA A 143 -5.29 -0.32 -9.78
N GLY A 144 -5.03 -1.32 -8.93
CA GLY A 144 -4.84 -1.13 -7.50
C GLY A 144 -3.63 -0.25 -7.18
N HIS A 145 -2.53 -0.41 -7.91
CA HIS A 145 -1.33 0.43 -7.75
C HIS A 145 -1.56 1.87 -8.21
N ILE A 146 -2.18 2.07 -9.36
CA ILE A 146 -2.50 3.41 -9.87
C ILE A 146 -3.45 4.13 -8.89
N GLY A 147 -4.49 3.44 -8.42
CA GLY A 147 -5.41 3.99 -7.43
C GLY A 147 -4.69 4.36 -6.12
N ASN A 148 -3.82 3.48 -5.64
CA ASN A 148 -3.02 3.73 -4.45
C ASN A 148 -2.14 4.99 -4.61
N LEU A 149 -1.47 5.16 -5.75
CA LEU A 149 -0.64 6.33 -6.03
C LEU A 149 -1.46 7.62 -6.14
N ALA A 150 -2.66 7.55 -6.70
CA ALA A 150 -3.58 8.69 -6.79
C ALA A 150 -4.23 9.04 -5.44
N GLY A 151 -4.17 8.12 -4.47
CA GLY A 151 -4.80 8.31 -3.15
C GLY A 151 -4.07 9.35 -2.30
N PHE A 152 -4.79 10.37 -1.87
CA PHE A 152 -4.26 11.36 -0.92
C PHE A 152 -3.93 10.78 0.46
N THR A 153 -4.36 9.58 0.75
CA THR A 153 -4.03 8.81 1.97
C THR A 153 -2.79 7.93 1.80
N HIS A 154 -2.13 7.96 0.63
CA HIS A 154 -0.96 7.12 0.37
C HIS A 154 0.18 7.44 1.34
N PRO A 155 0.66 6.46 2.13
CA PRO A 155 1.63 6.71 3.20
C PRO A 155 2.92 7.38 2.72
N THR A 156 3.41 7.00 1.55
CA THR A 156 4.63 7.58 0.98
C THR A 156 4.43 9.05 0.60
N GLN A 157 3.28 9.40 0.02
CA GLN A 157 2.95 10.80 -0.30
C GLN A 157 2.82 11.62 0.97
N VAL A 158 2.12 11.11 1.98
CA VAL A 158 2.01 11.74 3.30
C VAL A 158 3.39 12.01 3.90
N ALA A 159 4.27 11.02 3.89
CA ALA A 159 5.62 11.15 4.42
C ALA A 159 6.46 12.18 3.65
N ILE A 160 6.35 12.21 2.32
CA ILE A 160 7.05 13.20 1.46
C ILE A 160 6.56 14.61 1.76
N LEU A 161 5.25 14.81 1.78
CA LEU A 161 4.65 16.12 2.05
C LEU A 161 4.99 16.62 3.44
N ALA A 162 4.90 15.76 4.46
CA ALA A 162 5.27 16.09 5.83
C ALA A 162 6.76 16.46 5.95
N THR A 163 7.64 15.70 5.28
CA THR A 163 9.09 15.97 5.28
C THR A 163 9.43 17.27 4.56
N ALA A 164 8.74 17.56 3.46
CA ALA A 164 8.93 18.78 2.68
C ALA A 164 8.26 20.02 3.30
N GLY A 165 7.46 19.86 4.35
CA GLY A 165 6.67 20.94 4.96
C GLY A 165 5.57 21.47 4.03
N ILE A 166 5.11 20.65 3.08
CA ILE A 166 4.05 21.00 2.13
C ILE A 166 2.73 20.46 2.64
N GLY A 167 1.74 21.32 2.79
CA GLY A 167 0.39 20.92 3.18
C GLY A 167 -0.35 20.15 2.10
N TYR A 168 -1.34 19.36 2.51
CA TYR A 168 -2.30 18.75 1.60
C TYR A 168 -3.02 19.84 0.80
N GLY A 169 -3.22 19.61 -0.50
CA GLY A 169 -3.91 20.55 -1.36
C GLY A 169 -3.81 20.19 -2.83
N LEU A 170 -3.51 21.20 -3.64
CA LEU A 170 -3.50 21.13 -5.10
C LEU A 170 -2.58 20.02 -5.64
N PHE A 171 -1.49 19.72 -4.95
CA PHE A 171 -0.57 18.63 -5.31
C PHE A 171 -1.28 17.27 -5.38
N ASN A 172 -2.20 16.99 -4.46
CA ASN A 172 -2.94 15.71 -4.44
C ASN A 172 -4.02 15.62 -5.52
N VAL A 173 -4.36 16.75 -6.15
CA VAL A 173 -5.36 16.82 -7.23
C VAL A 173 -4.69 16.77 -8.60
N LEU A 174 -3.46 17.25 -8.71
CA LEU A 174 -2.73 17.38 -9.98
C LEU A 174 -1.76 16.21 -10.23
N GLY A 175 -1.39 15.44 -9.19
CA GLY A 175 -0.52 14.25 -9.28
C GLY A 175 -1.32 13.00 -9.47
#